data_992ffecd8c7b8ebc1cbcff392fcd9bb2
#
_entry.id   992ffecd8c7b8ebc1cbcff392fcd9bb2
#
_cell.length_a   1.000
_cell.length_b   1.000
_cell.length_c   1.000
_cell.angle_alpha   90.00
_cell.angle_beta   90.00
_cell.angle_gamma   90.00
#
_symmetry.space_group_name_H-M   'P 1'
#
loop_
_entity.id
_entity.type
_entity.pdbx_description
1 polymer ?
#
loop_
_entity_poly.entity_id
_entity_poly.type
_entity_poly.pdbx_seq_one_letter_code
_entity_poly.pdbx_strand_id
1 'polypeptide(L)'
;MTGIEYIKNAVIELLKNNFNGHDDKHVFRVYNTAMKICDEIPFANRDLVAAAALLHDCDDYKLFGEESERLMINTKRILSGSGFDAEFCEKCINIVKTIGYSKRLKGIAAYGIEGAIVSDADMCDASGCTGLLRCIEYRSGTGQPFFDPDCFPEEMDAEKYRKSKVDPCVNHFFVKIFHLHDMCLTEPGRKYAEKKHQTLVSFLNAYFDEVDAPQTWKDLLKKYE
;
A
#
# COMPACT_ATOMS: atom_id res chain seq x y z
N MET A 1 -27.31 -4.65 11.00
CA MET A 1 -25.96 -4.62 10.39
C MET A 1 -25.71 -3.20 9.94
N THR A 2 -24.63 -2.57 10.39
CA THR A 2 -24.26 -1.22 9.93
C THR A 2 -23.74 -1.27 8.49
N GLY A 3 -23.72 -0.11 7.78
CA GLY A 3 -23.16 -0.05 6.42
C GLY A 3 -21.70 -0.52 6.35
N ILE A 4 -20.87 -0.16 7.36
CA ILE A 4 -19.47 -0.60 7.43
C ILE A 4 -19.36 -2.12 7.67
N GLU A 5 -20.23 -2.72 8.50
CA GLU A 5 -20.23 -4.18 8.68
C GLU A 5 -20.62 -4.93 7.42
N TYR A 6 -21.59 -4.38 6.66
CA TYR A 6 -21.93 -4.94 5.34
C TYR A 6 -20.73 -4.91 4.39
N ILE A 7 -20.03 -3.76 4.29
CA ILE A 7 -18.83 -3.61 3.45
C ILE A 7 -17.75 -4.61 3.87
N LYS A 8 -17.46 -4.76 5.18
CA LYS A 8 -16.49 -5.74 5.69
C LYS A 8 -16.78 -7.16 5.21
N ASN A 9 -18.02 -7.60 5.37
CA ASN A 9 -18.41 -8.95 4.97
C ASN A 9 -18.32 -9.16 3.45
N ALA A 10 -18.72 -8.16 2.67
CA ALA A 10 -18.64 -8.21 1.20
C ALA A 10 -17.18 -8.25 0.70
N VAL A 11 -16.27 -7.54 1.36
CA VAL A 11 -14.83 -7.54 1.04
C VAL A 11 -14.19 -8.88 1.38
N ILE A 12 -14.50 -9.47 2.55
CA ILE A 12 -14.02 -10.81 2.91
C ILE A 12 -14.45 -11.82 1.84
N GLU A 13 -15.72 -11.80 1.46
CA GLU A 13 -16.24 -12.73 0.44
C GLU A 13 -15.59 -12.52 -0.93
N LEU A 14 -15.33 -11.27 -1.32
CA LEU A 14 -14.68 -10.93 -2.59
C LEU A 14 -13.22 -11.40 -2.64
N LEU A 15 -12.46 -11.26 -1.54
CA LEU A 15 -11.02 -11.46 -1.52
C LEU A 15 -10.56 -12.79 -0.92
N LYS A 16 -11.45 -13.64 -0.42
CA LYS A 16 -11.15 -14.87 0.34
C LYS A 16 -10.22 -15.87 -0.35
N ASN A 17 -10.11 -15.82 -1.67
CA ASN A 17 -9.29 -16.75 -2.46
C ASN A 17 -8.04 -16.07 -3.06
N ASN A 18 -7.71 -14.86 -2.64
CA ASN A 18 -6.52 -14.16 -3.11
C ASN A 18 -5.36 -14.40 -2.14
N PHE A 19 -4.21 -14.82 -2.67
CA PHE A 19 -3.01 -15.16 -1.91
C PHE A 19 -1.76 -14.40 -2.37
N ASN A 20 -1.93 -13.33 -3.15
CA ASN A 20 -0.83 -12.60 -3.80
C ASN A 20 -0.48 -11.26 -3.15
N GLY A 21 -0.74 -11.13 -1.85
CA GLY A 21 -0.44 -9.91 -1.09
C GLY A 21 -1.51 -8.80 -1.19
N HIS A 22 -2.58 -9.00 -1.98
CA HIS A 22 -3.80 -8.17 -2.04
C HIS A 22 -4.99 -9.00 -1.53
N ASP A 23 -4.83 -9.57 -0.34
CA ASP A 23 -5.83 -10.41 0.33
C ASP A 23 -6.69 -9.58 1.31
N ASP A 24 -7.68 -10.23 1.89
CA ASP A 24 -8.51 -9.61 2.92
C ASP A 24 -7.68 -9.14 4.14
N LYS A 25 -6.60 -9.84 4.49
CA LYS A 25 -5.72 -9.49 5.62
C LYS A 25 -5.00 -8.17 5.37
N HIS A 26 -4.51 -7.93 4.14
CA HIS A 26 -3.94 -6.63 3.74
C HIS A 26 -4.99 -5.53 3.93
N VAL A 27 -6.17 -5.69 3.36
CA VAL A 27 -7.25 -4.70 3.46
C VAL A 27 -7.60 -4.39 4.92
N PHE A 28 -7.67 -5.39 5.80
CA PHE A 28 -7.96 -5.16 7.21
C PHE A 28 -6.80 -4.51 7.96
N ARG A 29 -5.53 -4.75 7.60
CA ARG A 29 -4.40 -4.02 8.18
C ARG A 29 -4.42 -2.55 7.77
N VAL A 30 -4.70 -2.27 6.49
CA VAL A 30 -4.88 -0.90 5.97
C VAL A 30 -6.04 -0.21 6.69
N TYR A 31 -7.21 -0.86 6.80
CA TYR A 31 -8.35 -0.35 7.55
C TYR A 31 -7.96 0.00 8.99
N ASN A 32 -7.31 -0.91 9.73
CA ASN A 32 -6.94 -0.68 11.11
C ASN A 32 -5.94 0.48 11.27
N THR A 33 -4.99 0.61 10.34
CA THR A 33 -4.02 1.72 10.34
C THR A 33 -4.72 3.03 9.97
N ALA A 34 -5.60 3.04 8.98
CA ALA A 34 -6.39 4.22 8.60
C ALA A 34 -7.26 4.72 9.75
N MET A 35 -7.89 3.81 10.52
CA MET A 35 -8.67 4.18 11.68
C MET A 35 -7.82 4.83 12.79
N LYS A 36 -6.60 4.33 13.04
CA LYS A 36 -5.67 4.93 14.01
C LYS A 36 -5.21 6.33 13.57
N ILE A 37 -4.89 6.51 12.28
CA ILE A 37 -4.54 7.82 11.73
C ILE A 37 -5.74 8.77 11.82
N CYS A 38 -6.95 8.29 11.52
CA CYS A 38 -8.20 9.06 11.59
C CYS A 38 -8.50 9.52 13.02
N ASP A 39 -8.19 8.72 14.05
CA ASP A 39 -8.39 9.10 15.46
C ASP A 39 -7.56 10.34 15.86
N GLU A 40 -6.43 10.60 15.16
CA GLU A 40 -5.61 11.80 15.36
C GLU A 40 -6.07 13.00 14.50
N ILE A 41 -7.08 12.82 13.62
CA ILE A 41 -7.61 13.85 12.70
C ILE A 41 -9.13 13.99 12.90
N PRO A 42 -9.59 14.66 13.96
CA PRO A 42 -10.99 14.61 14.41
C PRO A 42 -12.01 15.23 13.44
N PHE A 43 -11.57 16.01 12.45
CA PHE A 43 -12.45 16.60 11.43
C PHE A 43 -12.64 15.70 10.20
N ALA A 44 -11.93 14.58 10.09
CA ALA A 44 -12.13 13.60 9.01
C ALA A 44 -13.41 12.78 9.25
N ASN A 45 -14.11 12.46 8.16
CA ASN A 45 -15.28 11.59 8.22
C ASN A 45 -14.86 10.13 8.43
N ARG A 46 -15.05 9.65 9.66
CA ARG A 46 -14.60 8.32 10.10
C ARG A 46 -15.22 7.17 9.29
N ASP A 47 -16.50 7.26 8.94
CA ASP A 47 -17.18 6.22 8.17
C ASP A 47 -16.67 6.21 6.71
N LEU A 48 -16.38 7.38 6.16
CA LEU A 48 -15.83 7.50 4.81
C LEU A 48 -14.40 6.94 4.72
N VAL A 49 -13.55 7.22 5.73
CA VAL A 49 -12.22 6.59 5.86
C VAL A 49 -12.35 5.07 5.97
N ALA A 50 -13.26 4.59 6.83
CA ALA A 50 -13.50 3.17 7.03
C ALA A 50 -13.93 2.46 5.74
N ALA A 51 -14.92 3.01 5.03
CA ALA A 51 -15.42 2.45 3.78
C ALA A 51 -14.35 2.46 2.68
N ALA A 52 -13.65 3.59 2.50
CA ALA A 52 -12.63 3.71 1.47
C ALA A 52 -11.42 2.80 1.73
N ALA A 53 -10.98 2.65 2.99
CA ALA A 53 -9.91 1.73 3.37
C ALA A 53 -10.27 0.26 3.12
N LEU A 54 -11.52 -0.13 3.36
CA LEU A 54 -12.00 -1.48 3.06
C LEU A 54 -12.12 -1.76 1.57
N LEU A 55 -12.41 -0.75 0.76
CA LEU A 55 -12.72 -0.90 -0.65
C LEU A 55 -11.54 -0.60 -1.59
N HIS A 56 -10.39 -0.12 -1.07
CA HIS A 56 -9.31 0.44 -1.90
C HIS A 56 -8.75 -0.53 -2.95
N ASP A 57 -8.73 -1.83 -2.67
CA ASP A 57 -8.22 -2.88 -3.56
C ASP A 57 -9.32 -3.72 -4.23
N CYS A 58 -10.62 -3.40 -4.01
CA CYS A 58 -11.73 -4.20 -4.56
C CYS A 58 -11.82 -4.19 -6.08
N ASP A 59 -11.17 -3.26 -6.74
CA ASP A 59 -11.09 -3.13 -8.19
C ASP A 59 -9.63 -3.02 -8.69
N ASP A 60 -8.64 -3.53 -7.92
CA ASP A 60 -7.23 -3.53 -8.36
C ASP A 60 -7.09 -4.30 -9.68
N TYR A 61 -6.42 -3.68 -10.67
CA TYR A 61 -6.30 -4.25 -12.02
C TYR A 61 -5.58 -5.60 -12.07
N LYS A 62 -4.70 -5.88 -11.11
CA LYS A 62 -3.99 -7.16 -11.02
C LYS A 62 -4.90 -8.30 -10.60
N LEU A 63 -5.97 -8.00 -9.86
CA LEU A 63 -6.95 -8.98 -9.39
C LEU A 63 -8.15 -9.11 -10.31
N PHE A 64 -8.67 -7.97 -10.78
CA PHE A 64 -9.97 -7.88 -11.44
C PHE A 64 -9.92 -7.33 -12.87
N GLY A 65 -8.72 -7.00 -13.36
CA GLY A 65 -8.50 -6.47 -14.70
C GLY A 65 -8.74 -4.95 -14.82
N GLU A 66 -8.25 -4.38 -15.93
CA GLU A 66 -8.29 -2.93 -16.18
C GLU A 66 -9.71 -2.38 -16.32
N GLU A 67 -10.67 -3.18 -16.78
CA GLU A 67 -12.06 -2.77 -16.90
C GLU A 67 -12.70 -2.55 -15.53
N SER A 68 -12.45 -3.45 -14.57
CA SER A 68 -12.93 -3.29 -13.20
C SER A 68 -12.33 -2.04 -12.54
N GLU A 69 -11.01 -1.84 -12.67
CA GLU A 69 -10.35 -0.62 -12.17
C GLU A 69 -10.95 0.66 -12.76
N ARG A 70 -11.18 0.69 -14.08
CA ARG A 70 -11.73 1.86 -14.78
C ARG A 70 -13.17 2.17 -14.37
N LEU A 71 -14.01 1.14 -14.23
CA LEU A 71 -15.45 1.28 -13.97
C LEU A 71 -15.82 1.22 -12.49
N MET A 72 -14.91 0.78 -11.61
CA MET A 72 -15.13 0.57 -10.17
C MET A 72 -16.31 -0.39 -9.93
N ILE A 73 -16.28 -1.56 -10.59
CA ILE A 73 -17.41 -2.49 -10.65
C ILE A 73 -17.74 -3.06 -9.28
N ASN A 74 -16.74 -3.60 -8.59
CA ASN A 74 -16.93 -4.22 -7.27
C ASN A 74 -17.22 -3.18 -6.20
N THR A 75 -16.49 -2.07 -6.18
CA THR A 75 -16.70 -0.95 -5.26
C THR A 75 -18.13 -0.43 -5.35
N LYS A 76 -18.63 -0.15 -6.55
CA LYS A 76 -20.03 0.31 -6.76
C LYS A 76 -21.06 -0.72 -6.33
N ARG A 77 -20.85 -2.00 -6.69
CA ARG A 77 -21.74 -3.09 -6.28
C ARG A 77 -21.83 -3.23 -4.75
N ILE A 78 -20.70 -3.15 -4.05
CA ILE A 78 -20.68 -3.24 -2.59
C ILE A 78 -21.33 -2.02 -1.96
N LEU A 79 -21.01 -0.81 -2.42
CA LEU A 79 -21.61 0.42 -1.88
C LEU A 79 -23.13 0.47 -2.09
N SER A 80 -23.66 -0.01 -3.23
CA SER A 80 -25.10 -0.03 -3.48
C SER A 80 -25.88 -0.89 -2.47
N GLY A 81 -25.25 -1.90 -1.85
CA GLY A 81 -25.88 -2.73 -0.83
C GLY A 81 -25.61 -2.25 0.62
N SER A 82 -24.79 -1.22 0.80
CA SER A 82 -24.33 -0.80 2.13
C SER A 82 -25.35 0.02 2.93
N GLY A 83 -26.35 0.60 2.26
CA GLY A 83 -27.32 1.50 2.87
C GLY A 83 -26.84 2.94 3.08
N PHE A 84 -25.62 3.30 2.66
CA PHE A 84 -25.18 4.69 2.58
C PHE A 84 -25.87 5.44 1.45
N ASP A 85 -26.00 6.76 1.59
CA ASP A 85 -26.61 7.61 0.57
C ASP A 85 -25.69 7.79 -0.67
N ALA A 86 -26.25 8.38 -1.72
CA ALA A 86 -25.57 8.55 -3.00
C ALA A 86 -24.35 9.49 -2.88
N GLU A 87 -24.41 10.53 -2.04
CA GLU A 87 -23.31 11.47 -1.85
C GLU A 87 -22.12 10.80 -1.17
N PHE A 88 -22.38 10.00 -0.11
CA PHE A 88 -21.35 9.20 0.54
C PHE A 88 -20.69 8.22 -0.43
N CYS A 89 -21.50 7.48 -1.20
CA CYS A 89 -21.00 6.51 -2.16
C CYS A 89 -20.12 7.17 -3.23
N GLU A 90 -20.51 8.33 -3.75
CA GLU A 90 -19.72 9.07 -4.74
C GLU A 90 -18.37 9.53 -4.15
N LYS A 91 -18.38 10.10 -2.95
CA LYS A 91 -17.15 10.50 -2.25
C LYS A 91 -16.22 9.31 -2.03
N CYS A 92 -16.76 8.18 -1.58
CA CYS A 92 -15.98 6.96 -1.37
C CYS A 92 -15.34 6.46 -2.67
N ILE A 93 -16.07 6.42 -3.77
CA ILE A 93 -15.55 6.04 -5.09
C ILE A 93 -14.43 6.99 -5.54
N ASN A 94 -14.61 8.29 -5.34
CA ASN A 94 -13.60 9.29 -5.70
C ASN A 94 -12.31 9.13 -4.87
N ILE A 95 -12.42 8.78 -3.60
CA ILE A 95 -11.26 8.44 -2.77
C ILE A 95 -10.55 7.19 -3.35
N VAL A 96 -11.26 6.08 -3.50
CA VAL A 96 -10.67 4.80 -3.95
C VAL A 96 -9.95 4.95 -5.29
N LYS A 97 -10.50 5.73 -6.23
CA LYS A 97 -9.87 6.03 -7.52
C LYS A 97 -8.49 6.68 -7.40
N THR A 98 -8.19 7.35 -6.32
CA THR A 98 -6.94 8.09 -6.12
C THR A 98 -5.90 7.31 -5.28
N ILE A 99 -6.28 6.17 -4.67
CA ILE A 99 -5.38 5.37 -3.85
C ILE A 99 -4.46 4.50 -4.72
N GLY A 100 -3.20 4.38 -4.29
CA GLY A 100 -2.22 3.47 -4.86
C GLY A 100 -0.93 4.17 -5.30
N TYR A 101 0.19 3.45 -5.13
CA TYR A 101 1.54 3.95 -5.41
C TYR A 101 1.71 4.46 -6.86
N SER A 102 1.25 3.69 -7.85
CA SER A 102 1.36 4.08 -9.27
C SER A 102 0.59 5.36 -9.62
N LYS A 103 -0.51 5.63 -8.91
CA LYS A 103 -1.30 6.86 -9.06
C LYS A 103 -0.54 8.05 -8.48
N ARG A 104 0.11 7.86 -7.33
CA ARG A 104 0.98 8.87 -6.71
C ARG A 104 2.18 9.21 -7.59
N LEU A 105 2.84 8.23 -8.20
CA LEU A 105 3.93 8.46 -9.15
C LEU A 105 3.49 9.26 -10.39
N LYS A 106 2.22 9.15 -10.79
CA LYS A 106 1.63 9.95 -11.88
C LYS A 106 1.19 11.34 -11.44
N GLY A 107 1.43 11.75 -10.19
CA GLY A 107 1.01 13.03 -9.64
C GLY A 107 -0.49 13.14 -9.33
N ILE A 108 -1.23 12.02 -9.29
CA ILE A 108 -2.64 12.02 -8.90
C ILE A 108 -2.73 12.31 -7.41
N ALA A 109 -3.36 13.46 -7.07
CA ALA A 109 -3.57 13.85 -5.68
C ALA A 109 -4.63 12.96 -5.01
N ALA A 110 -4.45 12.68 -3.72
CA ALA A 110 -5.47 12.03 -2.91
C ALA A 110 -6.75 12.90 -2.81
N TYR A 111 -7.91 12.27 -2.87
CA TYR A 111 -9.19 12.97 -2.80
C TYR A 111 -9.56 13.30 -1.34
N GLY A 112 -9.33 14.54 -0.94
CA GLY A 112 -9.65 15.03 0.40
C GLY A 112 -8.74 14.47 1.51
N ILE A 113 -9.08 14.82 2.76
CA ILE A 113 -8.33 14.35 3.93
C ILE A 113 -8.52 12.85 4.16
N GLU A 114 -9.72 12.33 3.89
CA GLU A 114 -10.03 10.92 4.03
C GLU A 114 -9.20 10.08 3.04
N GLY A 115 -9.05 10.57 1.81
CA GLY A 115 -8.17 9.94 0.81
C GLY A 115 -6.70 10.00 1.21
N ALA A 116 -6.25 11.09 1.83
CA ALA A 116 -4.90 11.19 2.36
C ALA A 116 -4.64 10.16 3.47
N ILE A 117 -5.58 10.00 4.40
CA ILE A 117 -5.51 9.03 5.50
C ILE A 117 -5.41 7.60 4.95
N VAL A 118 -6.26 7.24 3.99
CA VAL A 118 -6.27 5.88 3.40
C VAL A 118 -5.01 5.63 2.59
N SER A 119 -4.54 6.61 1.81
CA SER A 119 -3.26 6.54 1.08
C SER A 119 -2.08 6.28 2.01
N ASP A 120 -1.99 7.02 3.13
CA ASP A 120 -0.92 6.84 4.10
C ASP A 120 -0.98 5.46 4.77
N ALA A 121 -2.18 4.97 5.09
CA ALA A 121 -2.37 3.65 5.68
C ALA A 121 -1.93 2.51 4.73
N ASP A 122 -2.23 2.62 3.43
CA ASP A 122 -1.78 1.67 2.41
C ASP A 122 -0.24 1.70 2.26
N MET A 123 0.36 2.89 2.19
CA MET A 123 1.82 3.06 2.18
C MET A 123 2.48 2.43 3.42
N CYS A 124 1.86 2.62 4.59
CA CYS A 124 2.33 2.01 5.84
C CYS A 124 2.30 0.47 5.79
N ASP A 125 1.29 -0.16 5.17
CA ASP A 125 1.22 -1.63 5.08
C ASP A 125 2.29 -2.19 4.12
N ALA A 126 2.71 -1.42 3.13
CA ALA A 126 3.79 -1.78 2.22
C ALA A 126 5.20 -1.56 2.82
N SER A 127 5.32 -1.14 4.09
CA SER A 127 6.57 -0.83 4.78
C SER A 127 6.74 -1.63 6.08
N GLY A 128 7.92 -1.55 6.71
CA GLY A 128 8.25 -2.26 7.94
C GLY A 128 8.30 -3.79 7.77
N CYS A 129 8.16 -4.52 8.87
CA CYS A 129 8.16 -5.99 8.85
C CYS A 129 7.11 -6.56 7.91
N THR A 130 5.91 -5.96 7.86
CA THR A 130 4.85 -6.42 6.97
C THR A 130 5.25 -6.26 5.51
N GLY A 131 5.80 -5.09 5.13
CA GLY A 131 6.28 -4.84 3.77
C GLY A 131 7.43 -5.78 3.38
N LEU A 132 8.36 -6.04 4.30
CA LEU A 132 9.43 -7.03 4.11
C LEU A 132 8.88 -8.42 3.79
N LEU A 133 7.99 -8.93 4.64
CA LEU A 133 7.42 -10.28 4.47
C LEU A 133 6.60 -10.38 3.17
N ARG A 134 5.78 -9.38 2.86
CA ARG A 134 5.03 -9.31 1.59
C ARG A 134 5.96 -9.28 0.37
N CYS A 135 7.08 -8.55 0.45
CA CYS A 135 8.07 -8.51 -0.63
C CYS A 135 8.70 -9.89 -0.84
N ILE A 136 9.10 -10.58 0.23
CA ILE A 136 9.66 -11.94 0.16
C ILE A 136 8.63 -12.91 -0.41
N GLU A 137 7.39 -12.91 0.10
CA GLU A 137 6.32 -13.79 -0.35
C GLU A 137 6.01 -13.62 -1.83
N TYR A 138 5.87 -12.37 -2.29
CA TYR A 138 5.64 -12.06 -3.70
C TYR A 138 6.80 -12.52 -4.59
N ARG A 139 8.05 -12.34 -4.14
CA ARG A 139 9.26 -12.64 -4.91
C ARG A 139 9.65 -14.13 -4.85
N SER A 140 9.24 -14.86 -3.85
CA SER A 140 9.59 -16.30 -3.70
C SER A 140 9.19 -17.16 -4.90
N GLY A 141 8.09 -16.80 -5.58
CA GLY A 141 7.62 -17.48 -6.80
C GLY A 141 8.30 -17.06 -8.11
N THR A 142 9.22 -16.08 -8.08
CA THR A 142 9.81 -15.48 -9.32
C THR A 142 11.18 -16.06 -9.68
N GLY A 143 11.76 -16.89 -8.82
CA GLY A 143 13.12 -17.44 -9.00
C GLY A 143 14.25 -16.43 -8.79
N GLN A 144 13.95 -15.20 -8.37
CA GLN A 144 14.95 -14.19 -8.05
C GLN A 144 15.46 -14.36 -6.63
N PRO A 145 16.77 -14.10 -6.37
CA PRO A 145 17.32 -14.15 -5.03
C PRO A 145 16.76 -13.00 -4.17
N PHE A 146 16.86 -13.16 -2.84
CA PHE A 146 16.55 -12.05 -1.93
C PHE A 146 17.48 -10.86 -2.15
N PHE A 147 18.78 -11.13 -2.30
CA PHE A 147 19.83 -10.15 -2.55
C PHE A 147 20.80 -10.65 -3.61
N ASP A 148 21.23 -9.77 -4.50
CA ASP A 148 22.28 -10.00 -5.48
C ASP A 148 23.21 -8.77 -5.46
N PRO A 149 24.47 -8.90 -4.98
CA PRO A 149 25.39 -7.77 -4.85
C PRO A 149 25.77 -7.15 -6.21
N ASP A 150 25.67 -7.92 -7.30
CA ASP A 150 26.00 -7.47 -8.65
C ASP A 150 24.83 -6.80 -9.37
N CYS A 151 23.61 -6.90 -8.83
CA CYS A 151 22.39 -6.29 -9.37
C CYS A 151 22.03 -5.02 -8.60
N PHE A 152 22.63 -3.88 -8.95
CA PHE A 152 22.40 -2.61 -8.26
C PHE A 152 21.04 -1.99 -8.67
N PRO A 153 20.28 -1.33 -7.75
CA PRO A 153 18.98 -0.76 -8.06
C PRO A 153 19.11 0.45 -9.00
N GLU A 154 18.24 0.50 -10.01
CA GLU A 154 18.11 1.65 -10.91
C GLU A 154 16.94 2.55 -10.48
N GLU A 155 17.06 3.87 -10.74
CA GLU A 155 15.94 4.80 -10.55
C GLU A 155 14.76 4.43 -11.47
N MET A 156 13.55 4.40 -10.92
CA MET A 156 12.34 4.02 -11.63
C MET A 156 11.31 5.15 -11.67
N ASP A 157 10.81 5.45 -12.87
CA ASP A 157 9.58 6.21 -13.06
C ASP A 157 8.34 5.28 -13.06
N ALA A 158 7.14 5.86 -13.15
CA ALA A 158 5.88 5.11 -13.12
C ALA A 158 5.74 4.08 -14.25
N GLU A 159 6.30 4.36 -15.43
CA GLU A 159 6.22 3.48 -16.60
C GLU A 159 7.21 2.33 -16.48
N LYS A 160 8.45 2.63 -16.10
CA LYS A 160 9.48 1.63 -15.80
C LYS A 160 9.03 0.71 -14.67
N TYR A 161 8.44 1.25 -13.59
CA TYR A 161 7.90 0.46 -12.48
C TYR A 161 6.82 -0.54 -12.92
N ARG A 162 5.90 -0.14 -13.81
CA ARG A 162 4.88 -1.05 -14.35
C ARG A 162 5.43 -2.13 -15.28
N LYS A 163 6.53 -1.84 -15.98
CA LYS A 163 7.17 -2.72 -16.98
C LYS A 163 8.41 -3.43 -16.44
N SER A 164 8.85 -3.10 -15.21
CA SER A 164 10.10 -3.63 -14.67
C SER A 164 10.09 -5.15 -14.60
N LYS A 165 11.22 -5.72 -14.98
CA LYS A 165 11.51 -7.12 -14.68
C LYS A 165 11.52 -7.31 -13.16
N VAL A 166 11.33 -8.54 -12.75
CA VAL A 166 11.37 -8.89 -11.33
C VAL A 166 12.84 -8.88 -10.88
N ASP A 167 13.26 -7.82 -10.19
CA ASP A 167 14.60 -7.69 -9.62
C ASP A 167 14.70 -8.40 -8.26
N PRO A 168 15.91 -8.61 -7.69
CA PRO A 168 16.09 -9.07 -6.32
C PRO A 168 15.24 -8.29 -5.32
N CYS A 169 14.82 -8.95 -4.22
CA CYS A 169 13.90 -8.34 -3.26
C CYS A 169 14.50 -7.06 -2.64
N VAL A 170 15.81 -7.06 -2.31
CA VAL A 170 16.50 -5.91 -1.74
C VAL A 170 16.43 -4.68 -2.64
N ASN A 171 16.50 -4.83 -3.96
CA ASN A 171 16.36 -3.71 -4.89
C ASN A 171 15.04 -2.97 -4.72
N HIS A 172 13.95 -3.72 -4.44
CA HIS A 172 12.63 -3.14 -4.26
C HIS A 172 12.54 -2.20 -3.03
N PHE A 173 13.38 -2.41 -2.02
CA PHE A 173 13.46 -1.48 -0.90
C PHE A 173 13.97 -0.11 -1.35
N PHE A 174 15.02 -0.07 -2.15
CA PHE A 174 15.62 1.18 -2.63
C PHE A 174 14.78 1.85 -3.72
N VAL A 175 14.16 1.08 -4.58
CA VAL A 175 13.36 1.59 -5.71
C VAL A 175 11.98 2.11 -5.27
N LYS A 176 11.41 1.53 -4.20
CA LYS A 176 10.04 1.88 -3.78
C LYS A 176 9.91 2.09 -2.27
N ILE A 177 10.27 1.08 -1.46
CA ILE A 177 9.74 1.01 -0.08
C ILE A 177 10.30 2.15 0.78
N PHE A 178 11.58 2.50 0.64
CA PHE A 178 12.20 3.61 1.37
C PHE A 178 11.62 4.97 1.02
N HIS A 179 11.03 5.14 -0.17
CA HIS A 179 10.39 6.39 -0.57
C HIS A 179 8.96 6.55 -0.05
N LEU A 180 8.32 5.47 0.45
CA LEU A 180 6.93 5.52 0.90
C LEU A 180 6.73 6.44 2.11
N HIS A 181 7.71 6.52 2.99
CA HIS A 181 7.69 7.41 4.16
C HIS A 181 7.55 8.89 3.72
N ASP A 182 8.34 9.34 2.75
CA ASP A 182 8.30 10.72 2.23
C ASP A 182 7.01 11.02 1.47
N MET A 183 6.32 10.01 0.99
CA MET A 183 5.06 10.15 0.26
C MET A 183 3.84 10.29 1.17
N CYS A 184 3.97 10.13 2.49
CA CYS A 184 2.87 10.31 3.42
C CYS A 184 2.38 11.75 3.45
N LEU A 185 1.05 11.93 3.43
CA LEU A 185 0.35 13.20 3.27
C LEU A 185 -0.06 13.81 4.61
N THR A 186 -0.34 12.96 5.62
CA THR A 186 -0.77 13.41 6.95
C THR A 186 0.38 13.32 7.95
N GLU A 187 0.39 14.19 8.96
CA GLU A 187 1.39 14.12 10.02
C GLU A 187 1.33 12.80 10.81
N PRO A 188 0.13 12.32 11.25
CA PRO A 188 0.03 11.01 11.88
C PRO A 188 0.50 9.87 10.98
N GLY A 189 0.13 9.87 9.69
CA GLY A 189 0.59 8.87 8.73
C GLY A 189 2.10 8.83 8.61
N ARG A 190 2.75 9.98 8.53
CA ARG A 190 4.22 10.10 8.51
C ARG A 190 4.87 9.53 9.76
N LYS A 191 4.33 9.81 10.95
CA LYS A 191 4.83 9.23 12.22
C LYS A 191 4.73 7.69 12.24
N TYR A 192 3.65 7.12 11.68
CA TYR A 192 3.50 5.68 11.54
C TYR A 192 4.50 5.09 10.53
N ALA A 193 4.70 5.75 9.41
CA ALA A 193 5.63 5.33 8.35
C ALA A 193 7.09 5.39 8.83
N GLU A 194 7.47 6.42 9.58
CA GLU A 194 8.81 6.62 10.14
C GLU A 194 9.28 5.40 10.94
N LYS A 195 8.47 4.93 11.91
CA LYS A 195 8.82 3.75 12.72
C LYS A 195 9.05 2.50 11.87
N LYS A 196 8.29 2.35 10.80
CA LYS A 196 8.40 1.22 9.88
C LYS A 196 9.63 1.35 8.99
N HIS A 197 9.93 2.56 8.54
CA HIS A 197 11.14 2.88 7.80
C HIS A 197 12.40 2.52 8.60
N GLN A 198 12.51 3.00 9.83
CA GLN A 198 13.65 2.69 10.74
C GLN A 198 13.82 1.19 11.01
N THR A 199 12.69 0.44 11.07
CA THR A 199 12.75 -1.02 11.20
C THR A 199 13.40 -1.68 9.98
N LEU A 200 13.09 -1.19 8.77
CA LEU A 200 13.68 -1.72 7.53
C LEU A 200 15.15 -1.36 7.37
N VAL A 201 15.53 -0.13 7.72
CA VAL A 201 16.93 0.30 7.72
C VAL A 201 17.74 -0.58 8.68
N SER A 202 17.25 -0.77 9.91
CA SER A 202 17.90 -1.61 10.90
C SER A 202 18.04 -3.08 10.44
N PHE A 203 16.98 -3.61 9.80
CA PHE A 203 17.01 -4.96 9.24
C PHE A 203 18.06 -5.09 8.13
N LEU A 204 18.11 -4.16 7.17
CA LEU A 204 19.07 -4.24 6.08
C LEU A 204 20.51 -4.00 6.55
N ASN A 205 20.75 -3.13 7.53
CA ASN A 205 22.05 -2.97 8.13
C ASN A 205 22.53 -4.31 8.71
N ALA A 206 21.73 -4.97 9.55
CA ALA A 206 22.08 -6.27 10.11
C ALA A 206 22.29 -7.32 9.02
N TYR A 207 21.40 -7.39 8.04
CA TYR A 207 21.51 -8.34 6.94
C TYR A 207 22.78 -8.13 6.10
N PHE A 208 23.12 -6.89 5.75
CA PHE A 208 24.34 -6.57 4.98
C PHE A 208 25.62 -6.90 5.74
N ASP A 209 25.60 -6.82 7.06
CA ASP A 209 26.73 -7.28 7.87
C ASP A 209 26.85 -8.80 7.91
N GLU A 210 25.72 -9.53 8.00
CA GLU A 210 25.70 -11.00 8.02
C GLU A 210 26.19 -11.64 6.70
N VAL A 211 25.95 -10.96 5.56
CA VAL A 211 26.31 -11.49 4.23
C VAL A 211 27.58 -10.86 3.66
N ASP A 212 28.32 -10.09 4.45
CA ASP A 212 29.50 -9.34 4.00
C ASP A 212 29.24 -8.51 2.73
N ALA A 213 28.07 -7.81 2.68
CA ALA A 213 27.67 -7.04 1.52
C ALA A 213 28.74 -5.99 1.14
N PRO A 214 28.93 -5.71 -0.17
CA PRO A 214 29.87 -4.70 -0.64
C PRO A 214 29.60 -3.31 -0.01
N GLN A 215 30.67 -2.56 0.22
CA GLN A 215 30.58 -1.23 0.83
C GLN A 215 29.63 -0.27 0.09
N THR A 216 29.54 -0.42 -1.23
CA THR A 216 28.62 0.36 -2.07
C THR A 216 27.16 0.23 -1.64
N TRP A 217 26.71 -0.97 -1.22
CA TRP A 217 25.37 -1.22 -0.73
C TRP A 217 25.15 -0.61 0.66
N LYS A 218 26.17 -0.73 1.55
CA LYS A 218 26.14 -0.09 2.88
C LYS A 218 26.06 1.43 2.75
N ASP A 219 26.83 2.02 1.83
CA ASP A 219 26.81 3.47 1.58
C ASP A 219 25.51 3.93 0.91
N LEU A 220 24.87 3.08 0.10
CA LEU A 220 23.55 3.36 -0.43
C LEU A 220 22.50 3.40 0.70
N LEU A 221 22.53 2.42 1.62
CA LEU A 221 21.58 2.35 2.73
C LEU A 221 21.68 3.56 3.69
N LYS A 222 22.90 4.09 3.95
CA LYS A 222 23.10 5.30 4.77
C LYS A 222 22.35 6.53 4.29
N LYS A 223 21.94 6.60 3.02
CA LYS A 223 21.14 7.72 2.50
C LYS A 223 19.70 7.69 3.03
N TYR A 224 19.28 6.59 3.64
CA TYR A 224 17.93 6.36 4.16
C TYR A 224 17.89 6.25 5.70
N GLU A 225 19.01 6.49 6.40
CA GLU A 225 19.12 6.53 7.87
C GLU A 225 18.52 7.87 8.47
#